data_07881ba08a3fbb6545ab64a6024bac5f
#
_entry.id   07881ba08a3fbb6545ab64a6024bac5f
#
_cell.length_a   1.000
_cell.length_b   1.000
_cell.length_c   1.000
_cell.angle_alpha   90.00
_cell.angle_beta   90.00
_cell.angle_gamma   90.00
#
_symmetry.space_group_name_H-M   'P 1'
#
loop_
_entity.id
_entity.type
_entity.pdbx_description
1 polymer ?
#
loop_
_entity_poly.entity_id
_entity_poly.type
_entity_poly.pdbx_seq_one_letter_code
_entity_poly.pdbx_strand_id
1 'polypeptide(L)'
;MKNLLVCALEPSANLHLKEVLKAYKEEFGEFKLDGIYDENLCKEFALNSTPLYSSHEFSAMGFVEILPLIFKAKKAIKELVNLTLNQTIDAVLCIDSPAFNIPFAKALKKANSKTKRIYYILPQVWAWKKGRIPIIESHFDVLASILPFDEQFFSKSIYVGHPLLDEIKDFKNENDIKILLSKNESEKTIAFLPGSRRSEIKRLMPVFRELSRKFEGEKILCVPPFNLERLEIYGDVKDFKIQSNTPQ
;
A
#
# COMPACT_ATOMS: atom_id res chain seq x y z
N MET A 1 27.72 4.67 2.89
CA MET A 1 26.50 3.89 2.58
C MET A 1 25.32 4.64 3.19
N LYS A 2 24.28 4.90 2.42
CA LYS A 2 23.07 5.56 2.92
C LYS A 2 22.26 4.62 3.79
N ASN A 3 21.57 5.17 4.77
CA ASN A 3 20.68 4.39 5.65
C ASN A 3 19.27 4.98 5.63
N LEU A 4 18.30 4.22 5.14
CA LEU A 4 16.91 4.60 5.03
C LEU A 4 16.09 3.82 6.07
N LEU A 5 15.31 4.54 6.89
CA LEU A 5 14.30 3.93 7.76
C LEU A 5 12.94 4.03 7.11
N VAL A 6 12.25 2.90 6.97
CA VAL A 6 10.97 2.84 6.25
C VAL A 6 9.85 2.34 7.16
N CYS A 7 8.65 2.88 6.95
CA CYS A 7 7.41 2.39 7.53
C CYS A 7 6.39 2.11 6.41
N ALA A 8 6.35 0.86 5.94
CA ALA A 8 5.43 0.32 4.94
C ALA A 8 4.67 -0.86 5.55
N LEU A 9 3.52 -0.57 6.21
CA LEU A 9 2.81 -1.54 7.04
C LEU A 9 1.87 -2.45 6.28
N GLU A 10 1.41 -2.03 5.10
CA GLU A 10 0.43 -2.76 4.29
C GLU A 10 1.08 -3.38 3.04
N PRO A 11 0.51 -4.48 2.48
CA PRO A 11 1.04 -5.09 1.25
C PRO A 11 1.17 -4.10 0.09
N SER A 12 0.16 -3.23 -0.12
CA SER A 12 0.21 -2.18 -1.15
C SER A 12 1.35 -1.20 -0.92
N ALA A 13 1.61 -0.80 0.32
CA ALA A 13 2.74 0.09 0.66
C ALA A 13 4.10 -0.56 0.33
N ASN A 14 4.22 -1.89 0.47
CA ASN A 14 5.45 -2.61 0.13
C ASN A 14 5.65 -2.74 -1.40
N LEU A 15 4.58 -2.85 -2.19
CA LEU A 15 4.67 -2.78 -3.65
C LEU A 15 5.24 -1.43 -4.10
N HIS A 16 4.71 -0.35 -3.54
CA HIS A 16 5.23 1.00 -3.84
C HIS A 16 6.64 1.22 -3.31
N LEU A 17 6.97 0.67 -2.13
CA LEU A 17 8.32 0.72 -1.59
C LEU A 17 9.32 0.06 -2.53
N LYS A 18 8.98 -1.07 -3.14
CA LYS A 18 9.82 -1.78 -4.08
C LYS A 18 10.28 -0.87 -5.23
N GLU A 19 9.37 -0.14 -5.85
CA GLU A 19 9.71 0.77 -6.95
C GLU A 19 10.57 1.96 -6.46
N VAL A 20 10.29 2.49 -5.27
CA VAL A 20 11.15 3.51 -4.64
C VAL A 20 12.56 2.97 -4.40
N LEU A 21 12.70 1.72 -3.92
CA LEU A 21 14.02 1.14 -3.65
C LEU A 21 14.81 0.85 -4.93
N LYS A 22 14.16 0.51 -6.04
CA LYS A 22 14.82 0.41 -7.35
C LYS A 22 15.46 1.73 -7.74
N ALA A 23 14.65 2.80 -7.79
CA ALA A 23 15.14 4.13 -8.13
C ALA A 23 16.22 4.62 -7.14
N TYR A 24 16.04 4.31 -5.85
CA TYR A 24 17.01 4.67 -4.83
C TYR A 24 18.36 3.95 -5.01
N LYS A 25 18.33 2.68 -5.40
CA LYS A 25 19.54 1.89 -5.69
C LYS A 25 20.26 2.39 -6.94
N GLU A 26 19.51 2.75 -7.98
CA GLU A 26 20.05 3.32 -9.21
C GLU A 26 20.75 4.66 -8.96
N GLU A 27 20.16 5.53 -8.12
CA GLU A 27 20.70 6.87 -7.84
C GLU A 27 21.85 6.86 -6.82
N PHE A 28 21.75 6.07 -5.76
CA PHE A 28 22.66 6.13 -4.59
C PHE A 28 23.54 4.89 -4.41
N GLY A 29 23.34 3.85 -5.22
CA GLY A 29 24.07 2.59 -5.09
C GLY A 29 23.63 1.77 -3.86
N GLU A 30 24.56 1.15 -3.18
CA GLU A 30 24.27 0.31 -2.01
C GLU A 30 23.78 1.12 -0.81
N PHE A 31 22.76 0.64 -0.14
CA PHE A 31 22.13 1.27 1.01
C PHE A 31 21.76 0.26 2.09
N LYS A 32 21.52 0.74 3.29
CA LYS A 32 20.94 -0.02 4.40
C LYS A 32 19.47 0.33 4.55
N LEU A 33 18.64 -0.66 4.84
CA LEU A 33 17.21 -0.50 5.06
C LEU A 33 16.85 -0.96 6.47
N ASP A 34 16.29 -0.06 7.27
CA ASP A 34 15.78 -0.33 8.61
C ASP A 34 14.28 -0.05 8.66
N GLY A 35 13.54 -0.61 9.62
CA GLY A 35 12.16 -0.22 9.90
C GLY A 35 11.13 -1.34 9.79
N ILE A 36 9.95 -1.02 9.25
CA ILE A 36 8.82 -1.94 9.08
C ILE A 36 8.54 -2.10 7.58
N TYR A 37 8.77 -3.29 7.06
CA TYR A 37 8.56 -3.60 5.64
C TYR A 37 8.48 -5.12 5.41
N ASP A 38 8.18 -5.55 4.19
CA ASP A 38 8.19 -6.96 3.81
C ASP A 38 9.64 -7.47 3.69
N GLU A 39 9.98 -8.50 4.44
CA GLU A 39 11.31 -9.10 4.49
C GLU A 39 11.78 -9.66 3.13
N ASN A 40 10.87 -9.97 2.21
CA ASN A 40 11.20 -10.42 0.87
C ASN A 40 11.97 -9.36 0.08
N LEU A 41 11.77 -8.07 0.38
CA LEU A 41 12.53 -6.98 -0.23
C LEU A 41 14.03 -7.08 0.06
N CYS A 42 14.42 -7.59 1.24
CA CYS A 42 15.84 -7.80 1.55
C CYS A 42 16.49 -8.80 0.59
N LYS A 43 15.78 -9.87 0.26
CA LYS A 43 16.26 -10.88 -0.70
C LYS A 43 16.31 -10.31 -2.11
N GLU A 44 15.26 -9.61 -2.53
CA GLU A 44 15.14 -9.06 -3.88
C GLU A 44 16.24 -8.03 -4.18
N PHE A 45 16.54 -7.17 -3.22
CA PHE A 45 17.58 -6.13 -3.35
C PHE A 45 18.98 -6.55 -2.88
N ALA A 46 19.14 -7.82 -2.45
CA ALA A 46 20.37 -8.35 -1.85
C ALA A 46 20.88 -7.49 -0.68
N LEU A 47 19.98 -7.01 0.18
CA LEU A 47 20.32 -6.17 1.33
C LEU A 47 20.79 -7.03 2.50
N ASN A 48 21.90 -6.64 3.10
CA ASN A 48 22.35 -7.23 4.37
C ASN A 48 21.69 -6.54 5.57
N SER A 49 20.34 -6.59 5.59
CA SER A 49 19.50 -6.02 6.65
C SER A 49 18.25 -6.87 6.85
N THR A 50 17.64 -6.74 8.02
CA THR A 50 16.35 -7.37 8.34
C THR A 50 15.43 -6.30 8.90
N PRO A 51 14.10 -6.34 8.59
CA PRO A 51 13.17 -5.39 9.18
C PRO A 51 13.14 -5.54 10.72
N LEU A 52 12.95 -4.42 11.42
CA LEU A 52 12.68 -4.45 12.86
C LEU A 52 11.38 -5.19 13.17
N TYR A 53 10.41 -5.04 12.28
CA TYR A 53 9.16 -5.80 12.25
C TYR A 53 8.79 -6.11 10.80
N SER A 54 8.32 -7.33 10.54
CA SER A 54 7.69 -7.64 9.25
C SER A 54 6.37 -6.89 9.11
N SER A 55 6.07 -6.36 7.92
CA SER A 55 4.79 -5.71 7.63
C SER A 55 3.60 -6.65 7.83
N HIS A 56 3.78 -7.95 7.62
CA HIS A 56 2.75 -8.98 7.87
C HIS A 56 2.23 -8.98 9.30
N GLU A 57 3.05 -8.58 10.26
CA GLU A 57 2.67 -8.50 11.66
C GLU A 57 1.64 -7.38 11.96
N PHE A 58 1.47 -6.42 11.05
CA PHE A 58 0.51 -5.32 11.18
C PHE A 58 -0.71 -5.51 10.27
N SER A 59 -0.59 -6.26 9.17
CA SER A 59 -1.65 -6.47 8.19
C SER A 59 -2.55 -7.68 8.50
N ALA A 60 -2.06 -8.66 9.24
CA ALA A 60 -2.76 -9.94 9.49
C ALA A 60 -3.89 -9.86 10.54
N MET A 61 -4.05 -8.73 11.25
CA MET A 61 -5.00 -8.62 12.35
C MET A 61 -6.36 -8.11 11.87
N GLY A 62 -7.39 -8.98 11.99
CA GLY A 62 -8.78 -8.62 11.76
C GLY A 62 -9.35 -7.70 12.85
N PHE A 63 -10.60 -7.23 12.65
CA PHE A 63 -11.30 -6.28 13.54
C PHE A 63 -11.40 -6.69 15.01
N VAL A 64 -11.22 -7.97 15.34
CA VAL A 64 -11.38 -8.50 16.70
C VAL A 64 -10.16 -8.21 17.60
N GLU A 65 -9.01 -7.85 17.03
CA GLU A 65 -7.73 -7.71 17.75
C GLU A 65 -7.17 -6.29 17.72
N ILE A 66 -8.04 -5.27 17.77
CA ILE A 66 -7.62 -3.85 17.71
C ILE A 66 -6.75 -3.45 18.91
N LEU A 67 -7.07 -3.90 20.11
CA LEU A 67 -6.33 -3.53 21.32
C LEU A 67 -4.87 -4.04 21.31
N PRO A 68 -4.60 -5.33 21.06
CA PRO A 68 -3.23 -5.82 20.92
C PRO A 68 -2.43 -5.07 19.86
N LEU A 69 -3.07 -4.74 18.72
CA LEU A 69 -2.43 -3.98 17.64
C LEU A 69 -2.01 -2.57 18.09
N ILE A 70 -2.83 -1.88 18.88
CA ILE A 70 -2.48 -0.56 19.41
C ILE A 70 -1.26 -0.63 20.33
N PHE A 71 -1.18 -1.64 21.21
CA PHE A 71 -0.01 -1.82 22.08
C PHE A 71 1.23 -2.15 21.28
N LYS A 72 1.12 -3.03 20.29
CA LYS A 72 2.20 -3.38 19.37
C LYS A 72 2.69 -2.16 18.59
N ALA A 73 1.77 -1.37 18.02
CA ALA A 73 2.10 -0.13 17.30
C ALA A 73 2.83 0.87 18.21
N LYS A 74 2.39 1.07 19.46
CA LYS A 74 3.07 1.95 20.42
C LYS A 74 4.47 1.45 20.75
N LYS A 75 4.65 0.14 20.93
CA LYS A 75 5.96 -0.48 21.17
C LYS A 75 6.88 -0.26 19.97
N ALA A 76 6.40 -0.58 18.75
CA ALA A 76 7.15 -0.40 17.51
C ALA A 76 7.57 1.07 17.30
N ILE A 77 6.66 2.03 17.54
CA ILE A 77 6.98 3.46 17.47
C ILE A 77 8.13 3.82 18.44
N LYS A 78 8.10 3.34 19.68
CA LYS A 78 9.15 3.60 20.65
C LYS A 78 10.51 3.04 20.19
N GLU A 79 10.51 1.83 19.66
CA GLU A 79 11.72 1.16 19.17
C GLU A 79 12.28 1.84 17.92
N LEU A 80 11.43 2.24 16.97
CA LEU A 80 11.84 3.00 15.79
C LEU A 80 12.41 4.38 16.13
N VAL A 81 11.82 5.07 17.12
CA VAL A 81 12.38 6.34 17.64
C VAL A 81 13.76 6.10 18.23
N ASN A 82 13.93 5.09 19.07
CA ASN A 82 15.22 4.76 19.66
C ASN A 82 16.26 4.41 18.58
N LEU A 83 15.87 3.63 17.58
CA LEU A 83 16.73 3.28 16.45
C LEU A 83 17.16 4.53 15.69
N THR A 84 16.22 5.45 15.40
CA THR A 84 16.50 6.71 14.70
C THR A 84 17.44 7.63 15.49
N LEU A 85 17.39 7.60 16.82
CA LEU A 85 18.26 8.43 17.68
C LEU A 85 19.66 7.83 17.90
N ASN A 86 19.77 6.50 17.90
CA ASN A 86 21.00 5.79 18.22
C ASN A 86 21.80 5.34 16.99
N GLN A 87 21.23 5.43 15.80
CA GLN A 87 21.92 5.11 14.56
C GLN A 87 21.92 6.30 13.61
N THR A 88 22.84 6.31 12.66
CA THR A 88 22.84 7.30 11.57
C THR A 88 21.80 6.91 10.56
N ILE A 89 20.63 7.54 10.63
CA ILE A 89 19.54 7.41 9.66
C ILE A 89 19.51 8.68 8.81
N ASP A 90 19.71 8.54 7.49
CA ASP A 90 19.72 9.69 6.56
C ASP A 90 18.31 10.25 6.34
N ALA A 91 17.32 9.36 6.21
CA ALA A 91 15.92 9.76 6.07
C ALA A 91 14.97 8.71 6.64
N VAL A 92 13.80 9.17 7.04
CA VAL A 92 12.63 8.34 7.40
C VAL A 92 11.60 8.47 6.29
N LEU A 93 11.23 7.35 5.67
CA LEU A 93 10.18 7.26 4.66
C LEU A 93 8.95 6.56 5.25
N CYS A 94 7.87 7.31 5.38
CA CYS A 94 6.56 6.81 5.79
C CYS A 94 5.67 6.64 4.55
N ILE A 95 5.11 5.45 4.34
CA ILE A 95 4.25 5.17 3.19
C ILE A 95 2.84 4.88 3.69
N ASP A 96 1.85 5.68 3.23
CA ASP A 96 0.44 5.52 3.60
C ASP A 96 0.21 5.37 5.13
N SER A 97 -0.67 4.49 5.57
CA SER A 97 -0.93 4.07 6.97
C SER A 97 -0.94 5.23 8.00
N PRO A 98 -1.79 6.24 7.85
CA PRO A 98 -1.78 7.45 8.67
C PRO A 98 -2.02 7.20 10.17
N ALA A 99 -2.65 6.07 10.51
CA ALA A 99 -2.89 5.67 11.90
C ALA A 99 -1.60 5.32 12.65
N PHE A 100 -0.56 4.89 11.93
CA PHE A 100 0.77 4.60 12.47
C PHE A 100 1.76 5.75 12.21
N ASN A 101 1.85 6.21 10.98
CA ASN A 101 2.88 7.14 10.52
C ASN A 101 2.78 8.53 11.13
N ILE A 102 1.55 9.04 11.37
CA ILE A 102 1.37 10.34 12.06
C ILE A 102 1.83 10.28 13.54
N PRO A 103 1.40 9.31 14.37
CA PRO A 103 1.96 9.12 15.71
C PRO A 103 3.48 8.94 15.75
N PHE A 104 4.05 8.21 14.80
CA PHE A 104 5.49 8.01 14.71
C PHE A 104 6.23 9.33 14.45
N ALA A 105 5.81 10.10 13.45
CA ALA A 105 6.40 11.41 13.16
C ALA A 105 6.28 12.39 14.34
N LYS A 106 5.14 12.38 15.07
CA LYS A 106 4.98 13.14 16.31
C LYS A 106 6.01 12.72 17.38
N ALA A 107 6.23 11.41 17.53
CA ALA A 107 7.19 10.89 18.51
C ALA A 107 8.63 11.28 18.16
N LEU A 108 9.02 11.21 16.89
CA LEU A 108 10.32 11.68 16.40
C LEU A 108 10.53 13.18 16.66
N LYS A 109 9.53 14.00 16.38
CA LYS A 109 9.60 15.44 16.65
C LYS A 109 9.72 15.74 18.14
N LYS A 110 8.94 15.04 18.99
CA LYS A 110 9.02 15.16 20.45
C LYS A 110 10.40 14.75 20.98
N ALA A 111 11.05 13.77 20.36
CA ALA A 111 12.38 13.33 20.68
C ALA A 111 13.48 14.24 20.10
N ASN A 112 13.13 15.36 19.49
CA ASN A 112 14.04 16.31 18.83
C ASN A 112 14.93 15.68 17.74
N SER A 113 14.47 14.60 17.09
CA SER A 113 15.17 14.02 15.95
C SER A 113 15.34 15.04 14.83
N LYS A 114 16.54 15.12 14.27
CA LYS A 114 16.88 15.97 13.11
C LYS A 114 16.76 15.21 11.79
N THR A 115 16.50 13.91 11.83
CA THR A 115 16.34 13.07 10.64
C THR A 115 15.20 13.57 9.79
N LYS A 116 15.43 13.68 8.48
CA LYS A 116 14.44 14.14 7.50
C LYS A 116 13.29 13.14 7.41
N ARG A 117 12.05 13.62 7.45
CA ARG A 117 10.83 12.78 7.43
C ARG A 117 10.05 13.04 6.16
N ILE A 118 9.90 12.00 5.38
CA ILE A 118 9.20 11.99 4.10
C ILE A 118 7.90 11.22 4.28
N TYR A 119 6.79 11.80 3.85
CA TYR A 119 5.51 11.09 3.78
C TYR A 119 5.14 10.88 2.32
N TYR A 120 5.10 9.64 1.90
CA TYR A 120 4.71 9.22 0.56
C TYR A 120 3.33 8.57 0.60
N ILE A 121 2.49 8.85 -0.38
CA ILE A 121 1.07 8.45 -0.43
C ILE A 121 0.30 9.07 0.73
N LEU A 122 -0.08 10.33 0.54
CA LEU A 122 -0.76 11.13 1.56
C LEU A 122 -2.18 10.61 1.83
N PRO A 123 -2.69 10.75 3.08
CA PRO A 123 -4.06 10.34 3.38
C PRO A 123 -5.07 11.24 2.67
N GLN A 124 -6.17 10.64 2.23
CA GLN A 124 -7.25 11.31 1.50
C GLN A 124 -8.06 12.27 2.42
N VAL A 125 -7.41 13.37 2.84
CA VAL A 125 -8.00 14.38 3.73
C VAL A 125 -9.19 15.13 3.12
N TRP A 126 -9.27 15.15 1.80
CA TRP A 126 -10.39 15.71 1.05
C TRP A 126 -11.71 14.95 1.30
N ALA A 127 -11.63 13.64 1.54
CA ALA A 127 -12.78 12.79 1.82
C ALA A 127 -13.18 12.86 3.33
N TRP A 128 -12.19 12.91 4.24
CA TRP A 128 -12.45 12.87 5.68
C TRP A 128 -11.23 13.27 6.51
N LYS A 129 -11.46 13.70 7.76
CA LYS A 129 -10.39 14.04 8.73
C LYS A 129 -9.45 15.16 8.26
N LYS A 130 -9.99 16.25 7.70
CA LYS A 130 -9.25 17.47 7.32
C LYS A 130 -8.34 18.02 8.44
N GLY A 131 -8.70 17.81 9.72
CA GLY A 131 -7.86 18.17 10.87
C GLY A 131 -6.48 17.50 10.93
N ARG A 132 -6.20 16.52 10.06
CA ARG A 132 -4.85 15.92 9.91
C ARG A 132 -3.88 16.82 9.15
N ILE A 133 -4.37 17.73 8.31
CA ILE A 133 -3.54 18.59 7.45
C ILE A 133 -2.47 19.32 8.26
N PRO A 134 -2.81 20.20 9.24
CA PRO A 134 -1.80 20.94 10.00
C PRO A 134 -0.85 20.03 10.79
N ILE A 135 -1.33 18.85 11.19
CA ILE A 135 -0.50 17.87 11.90
C ILE A 135 0.56 17.31 10.95
N ILE A 136 0.15 16.89 9.76
CA ILE A 136 1.05 16.31 8.75
C ILE A 136 2.07 17.37 8.33
N GLU A 137 1.64 18.56 7.94
CA GLU A 137 2.52 19.64 7.50
C GLU A 137 3.54 20.08 8.56
N SER A 138 3.19 19.98 9.84
CA SER A 138 4.10 20.33 10.93
C SER A 138 5.06 19.23 11.36
N HIS A 139 4.87 17.98 10.95
CA HIS A 139 5.65 16.84 11.42
C HIS A 139 6.46 16.14 10.32
N PHE A 140 6.18 16.44 9.06
CA PHE A 140 6.94 15.92 7.93
C PHE A 140 7.64 17.07 7.19
N ASP A 141 8.80 16.78 6.66
CA ASP A 141 9.65 17.75 5.95
C ASP A 141 9.35 17.75 4.45
N VAL A 142 8.93 16.58 3.91
CA VAL A 142 8.52 16.39 2.51
C VAL A 142 7.21 15.62 2.48
N LEU A 143 6.27 16.08 1.67
CA LEU A 143 4.99 15.43 1.41
C LEU A 143 4.93 15.05 -0.07
N ALA A 144 5.14 13.77 -0.37
CA ALA A 144 5.12 13.24 -1.73
C ALA A 144 3.73 12.69 -2.04
N SER A 145 2.98 13.43 -2.85
CA SER A 145 1.61 13.07 -3.26
C SER A 145 1.57 12.29 -4.56
N ILE A 146 0.68 11.32 -4.63
CA ILE A 146 0.35 10.58 -5.85
C ILE A 146 -0.89 11.12 -6.57
N LEU A 147 -1.58 12.09 -5.98
CA LEU A 147 -2.78 12.71 -6.55
C LEU A 147 -2.51 14.18 -6.89
N PRO A 148 -2.74 14.62 -8.13
CA PRO A 148 -2.37 15.96 -8.57
C PRO A 148 -3.15 17.07 -7.85
N PHE A 149 -4.29 16.75 -7.26
CA PHE A 149 -5.13 17.72 -6.54
C PHE A 149 -4.83 17.83 -5.04
N ASP A 150 -3.92 17.03 -4.49
CA ASP A 150 -3.56 17.10 -3.06
C ASP A 150 -2.88 18.43 -2.70
N GLU A 151 -2.27 19.12 -3.68
CA GLU A 151 -1.68 20.45 -3.50
C GLU A 151 -2.71 21.50 -3.06
N GLN A 152 -4.00 21.27 -3.31
CA GLN A 152 -5.09 22.13 -2.83
C GLN A 152 -5.32 21.99 -1.31
N PHE A 153 -4.83 20.92 -0.70
CA PHE A 153 -5.02 20.60 0.71
C PHE A 153 -3.72 20.69 1.51
N PHE A 154 -2.61 20.37 0.89
CA PHE A 154 -1.28 20.38 1.52
C PHE A 154 -0.37 21.38 0.82
N SER A 155 -0.10 22.50 1.48
CA SER A 155 0.70 23.61 0.92
C SER A 155 2.16 23.23 0.59
N LYS A 156 2.65 22.15 1.20
CA LYS A 156 4.03 21.64 1.03
C LYS A 156 4.11 20.35 0.22
N SER A 157 3.00 19.88 -0.34
CA SER A 157 3.03 18.64 -1.12
C SER A 157 3.68 18.86 -2.48
N ILE A 158 4.33 17.80 -2.94
CA ILE A 158 4.91 17.70 -4.27
C ILE A 158 4.24 16.52 -4.96
N TYR A 159 3.63 16.77 -6.11
CA TYR A 159 3.07 15.69 -6.92
C TYR A 159 4.22 14.91 -7.58
N VAL A 160 4.32 13.63 -7.26
CA VAL A 160 5.40 12.74 -7.73
C VAL A 160 4.93 11.71 -8.78
N GLY A 161 3.70 11.83 -9.23
CA GLY A 161 3.06 10.83 -10.11
C GLY A 161 2.40 9.69 -9.33
N HIS A 162 1.51 8.99 -10.01
CA HIS A 162 0.85 7.82 -9.43
C HIS A 162 1.65 6.56 -9.76
N PRO A 163 2.06 5.74 -8.76
CA PRO A 163 2.94 4.58 -8.98
C PRO A 163 2.35 3.53 -9.92
N LEU A 164 1.03 3.39 -9.96
CA LEU A 164 0.37 2.49 -10.92
C LEU A 164 0.61 2.87 -12.39
N LEU A 165 1.00 4.11 -12.69
CA LEU A 165 1.34 4.50 -14.06
C LEU A 165 2.56 3.74 -14.60
N ASP A 166 3.47 3.35 -13.73
CA ASP A 166 4.61 2.54 -14.11
C ASP A 166 4.24 1.07 -14.35
N GLU A 167 3.24 0.56 -13.63
CA GLU A 167 2.73 -0.80 -13.78
C GLU A 167 1.89 -0.96 -15.06
N ILE A 168 1.24 0.10 -15.52
CA ILE A 168 0.38 0.07 -16.73
C ILE A 168 1.09 0.52 -18.01
N LYS A 169 2.41 0.63 -18.03
CA LYS A 169 3.19 0.97 -19.25
C LYS A 169 2.89 0.04 -20.42
N ASP A 170 2.59 -1.22 -20.12
CA ASP A 170 2.20 -2.24 -21.09
C ASP A 170 0.67 -2.39 -21.21
N PHE A 171 -0.08 -1.32 -20.93
CA PHE A 171 -1.54 -1.34 -21.04
C PHE A 171 -1.94 -1.64 -22.48
N LYS A 172 -2.65 -2.75 -22.66
CA LYS A 172 -3.16 -3.17 -23.96
C LYS A 172 -4.34 -2.30 -24.34
N ASN A 173 -4.34 -1.80 -25.56
CA ASN A 173 -5.47 -1.05 -26.08
C ASN A 173 -6.71 -1.96 -26.24
N GLU A 174 -7.86 -1.39 -26.49
CA GLU A 174 -9.13 -2.13 -26.59
C GLU A 174 -9.10 -3.25 -27.64
N ASN A 175 -8.38 -3.04 -28.75
CA ASN A 175 -8.25 -4.05 -29.80
C ASN A 175 -7.38 -5.23 -29.37
N ASP A 176 -6.28 -4.96 -28.68
CA ASP A 176 -5.40 -6.02 -28.11
C ASP A 176 -6.16 -6.86 -27.08
N ILE A 177 -7.00 -6.22 -26.25
CA ILE A 177 -7.85 -6.91 -25.29
C ILE A 177 -8.90 -7.78 -25.98
N LYS A 178 -9.55 -7.30 -27.03
CA LYS A 178 -10.51 -8.08 -27.83
C LYS A 178 -9.85 -9.30 -28.46
N ILE A 179 -8.66 -9.14 -29.04
CA ILE A 179 -7.89 -10.26 -29.63
C ILE A 179 -7.53 -11.30 -28.56
N LEU A 180 -7.03 -10.84 -27.38
CA LEU A 180 -6.66 -11.73 -26.29
C LEU A 180 -7.83 -12.53 -25.72
N LEU A 181 -9.00 -11.91 -25.65
CA LEU A 181 -10.20 -12.56 -25.14
C LEU A 181 -10.86 -13.46 -26.20
N SER A 182 -10.40 -13.44 -27.47
CA SER A 182 -10.97 -14.20 -28.60
C SER A 182 -12.49 -14.04 -28.69
N LYS A 183 -12.99 -12.86 -28.37
CA LYS A 183 -14.44 -12.61 -28.25
C LYS A 183 -15.01 -11.94 -29.48
N ASN A 184 -16.17 -12.43 -29.87
CA ASN A 184 -17.02 -11.75 -30.83
C ASN A 184 -17.59 -10.46 -30.20
N GLU A 185 -17.84 -9.43 -31.01
CA GLU A 185 -18.35 -8.13 -30.52
C GLU A 185 -19.70 -8.23 -29.76
N SER A 186 -20.43 -9.35 -29.91
CA SER A 186 -21.71 -9.63 -29.27
C SER A 186 -21.59 -10.21 -27.84
N GLU A 187 -20.40 -10.66 -27.40
CA GLU A 187 -20.24 -11.31 -26.10
C GLU A 187 -20.01 -10.28 -25.00
N LYS A 188 -21.00 -10.15 -24.11
CA LYS A 188 -20.93 -9.28 -22.94
C LYS A 188 -20.07 -9.90 -21.85
N THR A 189 -19.21 -9.11 -21.22
CA THR A 189 -18.42 -9.51 -20.07
C THR A 189 -18.63 -8.51 -18.93
N ILE A 190 -18.79 -9.03 -17.71
CA ILE A 190 -18.81 -8.22 -16.49
C ILE A 190 -17.68 -8.66 -15.56
N ALA A 191 -16.89 -7.71 -15.04
CA ALA A 191 -15.89 -7.95 -14.03
C ALA A 191 -16.41 -7.56 -12.65
N PHE A 192 -16.24 -8.44 -11.68
CA PHE A 192 -16.58 -8.23 -10.28
C PHE A 192 -15.29 -8.06 -9.48
N LEU A 193 -15.12 -6.90 -8.84
CA LEU A 193 -13.95 -6.53 -8.05
C LEU A 193 -14.35 -6.40 -6.58
N PRO A 194 -14.36 -7.50 -5.81
CA PRO A 194 -14.85 -7.51 -4.43
C PRO A 194 -13.86 -6.89 -3.43
N GLY A 195 -12.70 -6.45 -3.91
CA GLY A 195 -11.62 -5.94 -3.06
C GLY A 195 -10.74 -7.05 -2.48
N SER A 196 -9.80 -6.64 -1.66
CA SER A 196 -8.78 -7.53 -1.07
C SER A 196 -9.05 -7.84 0.40
N ARG A 197 -9.82 -7.00 1.10
CA ARG A 197 -10.07 -7.13 2.54
C ARG A 197 -11.28 -8.02 2.83
N ARG A 198 -11.15 -8.92 3.80
CA ARG A 198 -12.22 -9.86 4.19
C ARG A 198 -13.56 -9.16 4.47
N SER A 199 -13.54 -7.95 5.05
CA SER A 199 -14.75 -7.17 5.34
C SER A 199 -15.45 -6.67 4.09
N GLU A 200 -14.69 -6.26 3.06
CA GLU A 200 -15.20 -5.81 1.77
C GLU A 200 -15.80 -7.00 1.02
N ILE A 201 -15.04 -8.08 0.89
CA ILE A 201 -15.46 -9.33 0.25
C ILE A 201 -16.77 -9.83 0.87
N LYS A 202 -16.85 -9.90 2.20
CA LYS A 202 -18.06 -10.36 2.91
C LYS A 202 -19.30 -9.51 2.60
N ARG A 203 -19.11 -8.20 2.36
CA ARG A 203 -20.23 -7.28 2.05
C ARG A 203 -20.62 -7.32 0.58
N LEU A 204 -19.66 -7.40 -0.33
CA LEU A 204 -19.90 -7.28 -1.77
C LEU A 204 -20.31 -8.61 -2.42
N MET A 205 -19.73 -9.74 -2.00
CA MET A 205 -20.00 -11.02 -2.65
C MET A 205 -21.48 -11.46 -2.65
N PRO A 206 -22.31 -11.24 -1.62
CA PRO A 206 -23.75 -11.52 -1.70
C PRO A 206 -24.44 -10.76 -2.85
N VAL A 207 -24.12 -9.47 -3.00
CA VAL A 207 -24.68 -8.62 -4.05
C VAL A 207 -24.16 -9.07 -5.42
N PHE A 208 -22.88 -9.38 -5.53
CA PHE A 208 -22.27 -9.84 -6.79
C PHE A 208 -22.86 -11.17 -7.27
N ARG A 209 -23.14 -12.11 -6.36
CA ARG A 209 -23.84 -13.35 -6.71
C ARG A 209 -25.27 -13.11 -7.19
N GLU A 210 -25.98 -12.16 -6.61
CA GLU A 210 -27.31 -11.80 -7.10
C GLU A 210 -27.26 -11.17 -8.49
N LEU A 211 -26.33 -10.26 -8.72
CA LEU A 211 -26.11 -9.63 -10.02
C LEU A 211 -25.66 -10.65 -11.08
N SER A 212 -24.77 -11.58 -10.72
CA SER A 212 -24.28 -12.59 -11.65
C SER A 212 -25.40 -13.47 -12.21
N ARG A 213 -26.40 -13.79 -11.39
CA ARG A 213 -27.57 -14.58 -11.83
C ARG A 213 -28.45 -13.84 -12.83
N LYS A 214 -28.47 -12.51 -12.78
CA LYS A 214 -29.27 -11.64 -13.68
C LYS A 214 -28.52 -11.25 -14.95
N PHE A 215 -27.20 -11.46 -14.98
CA PHE A 215 -26.36 -11.06 -16.11
C PHE A 215 -26.15 -12.23 -17.09
N GLU A 216 -26.52 -11.99 -18.36
CA GLU A 216 -26.25 -12.91 -19.47
C GLU A 216 -24.91 -12.54 -20.11
N GLY A 217 -23.91 -13.43 -19.97
CA GLY A 217 -22.56 -13.22 -20.48
C GLY A 217 -21.48 -13.81 -19.56
N GLU A 218 -20.23 -13.53 -19.88
CA GLU A 218 -19.12 -13.99 -19.06
C GLU A 218 -18.97 -13.16 -17.79
N LYS A 219 -18.76 -13.83 -16.68
CA LYS A 219 -18.66 -13.26 -15.34
C LYS A 219 -17.26 -13.52 -14.80
N ILE A 220 -16.46 -12.48 -14.69
CA ILE A 220 -15.07 -12.57 -14.20
C ILE A 220 -15.03 -12.07 -12.76
N LEU A 221 -14.53 -12.89 -11.84
CA LEU A 221 -14.22 -12.48 -10.48
C LEU A 221 -12.71 -12.19 -10.38
N CYS A 222 -12.38 -10.92 -10.14
CA CYS A 222 -11.00 -10.50 -9.95
C CYS A 222 -10.58 -10.78 -8.50
N VAL A 223 -9.61 -11.69 -8.34
CA VAL A 223 -9.10 -12.13 -7.05
C VAL A 223 -7.62 -11.79 -6.96
N PRO A 224 -7.18 -11.04 -5.93
CA PRO A 224 -5.75 -10.79 -5.72
C PRO A 224 -4.95 -12.08 -5.57
N PRO A 225 -3.71 -12.17 -6.09
CA PRO A 225 -2.89 -13.39 -6.04
C PRO A 225 -2.77 -14.00 -4.65
N PHE A 226 -2.60 -13.18 -3.62
CA PHE A 226 -2.47 -13.63 -2.22
C PHE A 226 -3.77 -14.19 -1.61
N ASN A 227 -4.92 -14.02 -2.28
CA ASN A 227 -6.20 -14.60 -1.85
C ASN A 227 -6.58 -15.87 -2.64
N LEU A 228 -5.79 -16.29 -3.63
CA LEU A 228 -6.08 -17.50 -4.41
C LEU A 228 -6.12 -18.77 -3.55
N GLU A 229 -5.26 -18.86 -2.55
CA GLU A 229 -5.23 -19.97 -1.61
C GLU A 229 -6.34 -19.92 -0.56
N ARG A 230 -7.16 -18.86 -0.57
CA ARG A 230 -8.23 -18.59 0.39
C ARG A 230 -9.55 -18.26 -0.29
N LEU A 231 -9.85 -18.95 -1.40
CA LEU A 231 -11.07 -18.70 -2.17
C LEU A 231 -12.35 -18.88 -1.36
N GLU A 232 -12.30 -19.66 -0.27
CA GLU A 232 -13.43 -19.84 0.66
C GLU A 232 -13.95 -18.52 1.26
N ILE A 233 -13.10 -17.47 1.36
CA ILE A 233 -13.55 -16.15 1.85
C ILE A 233 -14.53 -15.46 0.91
N TYR A 234 -14.54 -15.83 -0.38
CA TYR A 234 -15.46 -15.33 -1.40
C TYR A 234 -16.78 -16.10 -1.42
N GLY A 235 -16.87 -17.25 -0.71
CA GLY A 235 -18.04 -18.13 -0.70
C GLY A 235 -18.22 -18.88 -2.01
N ASP A 236 -19.49 -19.08 -2.44
CA ASP A 236 -19.75 -19.77 -3.71
C ASP A 236 -19.35 -18.89 -4.90
N VAL A 237 -18.42 -19.37 -5.69
CA VAL A 237 -17.83 -18.69 -6.87
C VAL A 237 -18.03 -19.48 -8.18
N LYS A 238 -18.87 -20.52 -8.18
CA LYS A 238 -19.05 -21.43 -9.33
C LYS A 238 -19.49 -20.72 -10.61
N ASP A 239 -20.25 -19.63 -10.48
CA ASP A 239 -20.75 -18.86 -11.61
C ASP A 239 -19.73 -17.89 -12.18
N PHE A 240 -18.52 -17.83 -11.62
CA PHE A 240 -17.50 -16.88 -12.00
C PHE A 240 -16.27 -17.58 -12.58
N LYS A 241 -15.70 -16.99 -13.62
CA LYS A 241 -14.34 -17.28 -14.05
C LYS A 241 -13.38 -16.45 -13.19
N ILE A 242 -12.47 -17.12 -12.48
CA ILE A 242 -11.53 -16.45 -11.61
C ILE A 242 -10.36 -15.89 -12.42
N GLN A 243 -10.06 -14.61 -12.24
CA GLN A 243 -8.91 -13.94 -12.83
C GLN A 243 -8.07 -13.34 -11.71
N SER A 244 -6.76 -13.62 -11.70
CA SER A 244 -5.86 -13.23 -10.62
C SER A 244 -4.79 -12.21 -11.02
N ASN A 245 -4.43 -12.12 -12.27
CA ASN A 245 -3.34 -11.23 -12.74
C ASN A 245 -3.86 -9.86 -13.15
N THR A 246 -4.73 -9.27 -12.34
CA THR A 246 -5.18 -7.89 -12.57
C THR A 246 -4.31 -6.93 -11.78
N PRO A 247 -3.91 -5.78 -12.35
CA PRO A 247 -3.32 -4.68 -11.59
C PRO A 247 -4.25 -4.31 -10.44
N GLN A 248 -3.71 -4.13 -9.26
CA GLN A 248 -4.51 -3.78 -8.07
C GLN A 248 -4.80 -2.29 -8.02
#